data_52c33b77bf4435e71e5bffe7f8af36c9
#
_entry.id   52c33b77bf4435e71e5bffe7f8af36c9
#
_cell.length_a   1.000
_cell.length_b   1.000
_cell.length_c   1.000
_cell.angle_alpha   90.00
_cell.angle_beta   90.00
_cell.angle_gamma   90.00
#
_symmetry.space_group_name_H-M   'P 1'
#
loop_
_entity.id
_entity.type
_entity.pdbx_description
1 polymer ?
#
loop_
_entity_poly.entity_id
_entity_poly.type
_entity_poly.pdbx_seq_one_letter_code
_entity_poly.pdbx_strand_id
1 'polypeptide(L)'
;SEEEYFETENRLDEINRLKSKYGDSIAAIHRYRDEKQEKLEKMQHFEEQKEKLQREEEKARQILEGCSEKLSLLRKKYAERLAGNIEEGLRDLNFLHVAFEIRFGRAAQYTDHGYDTVEFRISTNPGEPLRTLAKVVSGGELSRIMLAIKTILADRDETETLIFDEIDTGISGRTAQMVSEKMARIGR
;
A
#
# COMPACT_ATOMS: atom_id res chain seq x y z
N SER A 1 -74.46 32.87 5.73
CA SER A 1 -74.45 33.59 4.43
C SER A 1 -74.14 32.64 3.32
N GLU A 2 -74.41 32.94 2.06
CA GLU A 2 -74.00 32.11 0.90
C GLU A 2 -72.47 31.93 0.83
N GLU A 3 -71.71 32.92 1.23
CA GLU A 3 -70.24 32.84 1.31
C GLU A 3 -69.74 31.79 2.34
N GLU A 4 -70.34 31.76 3.53
CA GLU A 4 -70.01 30.80 4.56
C GLU A 4 -70.36 29.36 4.13
N TYR A 5 -71.42 29.19 3.40
CA TYR A 5 -71.81 27.90 2.83
C TYR A 5 -70.80 27.44 1.82
N PHE A 6 -70.37 28.28 0.90
CA PHE A 6 -69.38 27.98 -0.13
C PHE A 6 -67.99 27.69 0.45
N GLU A 7 -67.55 28.43 1.45
CA GLU A 7 -66.29 28.16 2.17
C GLU A 7 -66.33 26.83 2.90
N THR A 8 -67.44 26.49 3.53
CA THR A 8 -67.65 25.25 4.24
C THR A 8 -67.61 24.03 3.29
N GLU A 9 -68.27 24.14 2.12
CA GLU A 9 -68.31 23.13 1.09
C GLU A 9 -66.90 22.88 0.50
N ASN A 10 -66.16 23.92 0.15
CA ASN A 10 -64.80 23.83 -0.32
C ASN A 10 -63.87 23.15 0.72
N ARG A 11 -64.04 23.49 1.97
CA ARG A 11 -63.29 22.91 3.06
C ARG A 11 -63.58 21.43 3.27
N LEU A 12 -64.84 21.05 3.13
CA LEU A 12 -65.26 19.66 3.23
C LEU A 12 -64.69 18.81 2.06
N ASP A 13 -64.74 19.36 0.85
CA ASP A 13 -64.17 18.71 -0.34
C ASP A 13 -62.64 18.52 -0.22
N GLU A 14 -61.94 19.52 0.29
CA GLU A 14 -60.51 19.42 0.56
C GLU A 14 -60.20 18.31 1.59
N ILE A 15 -60.95 18.25 2.68
CA ILE A 15 -60.84 17.20 3.70
C ILE A 15 -61.14 15.81 3.11
N ASN A 16 -62.19 15.69 2.32
CA ASN A 16 -62.55 14.42 1.68
C ASN A 16 -61.49 13.97 0.68
N ARG A 17 -60.90 14.88 -0.09
CA ARG A 17 -59.79 14.61 -0.99
C ARG A 17 -58.55 14.12 -0.23
N LEU A 18 -58.22 14.74 0.88
CA LEU A 18 -57.10 14.31 1.73
C LEU A 18 -57.38 12.95 2.35
N LYS A 19 -58.58 12.70 2.83
CA LYS A 19 -59.00 11.39 3.36
C LYS A 19 -58.90 10.27 2.31
N SER A 20 -59.38 10.52 1.10
CA SER A 20 -59.33 9.58 0.01
C SER A 20 -57.88 9.21 -0.41
N LYS A 21 -56.96 10.15 -0.25
CA LYS A 21 -55.55 9.98 -0.68
C LYS A 21 -54.63 9.43 0.40
N TYR A 22 -54.88 9.81 1.67
CA TYR A 22 -53.92 9.59 2.76
C TYR A 22 -54.47 8.77 3.93
N GLY A 23 -55.79 8.44 3.94
CA GLY A 23 -56.44 7.58 4.94
C GLY A 23 -57.83 8.06 5.36
N ASP A 24 -58.65 7.15 5.82
CA ASP A 24 -60.10 7.31 6.04
C ASP A 24 -60.50 8.29 7.17
N SER A 25 -59.54 8.80 7.93
CA SER A 25 -59.77 9.72 9.03
C SER A 25 -58.70 10.80 9.14
N ILE A 26 -58.98 11.90 9.80
CA ILE A 26 -58.00 12.95 10.10
C ILE A 26 -56.81 12.35 10.89
N ALA A 27 -57.08 11.46 11.83
CA ALA A 27 -56.01 10.78 12.58
C ALA A 27 -55.11 9.91 11.69
N ALA A 28 -55.66 9.27 10.63
CA ALA A 28 -54.89 8.51 9.66
C ALA A 28 -54.01 9.42 8.78
N ILE A 29 -54.52 10.58 8.35
CA ILE A 29 -53.76 11.57 7.61
C ILE A 29 -52.57 12.09 8.43
N HIS A 30 -52.78 12.39 9.72
CA HIS A 30 -51.73 12.83 10.61
C HIS A 30 -50.65 11.73 10.79
N ARG A 31 -51.03 10.49 11.03
CA ARG A 31 -50.08 9.38 11.10
C ARG A 31 -49.26 9.25 9.83
N TYR A 32 -49.89 9.30 8.67
CA TYR A 32 -49.18 9.27 7.40
C TYR A 32 -48.18 10.38 7.24
N ARG A 33 -48.57 11.64 7.61
CA ARG A 33 -47.65 12.79 7.62
C ARG A 33 -46.48 12.54 8.55
N ASP A 34 -46.74 12.08 9.78
CA ASP A 34 -45.70 11.89 10.80
C ASP A 34 -44.70 10.76 10.39
N GLU A 35 -45.23 9.69 9.82
CA GLU A 35 -44.39 8.61 9.23
C GLU A 35 -43.50 9.12 8.09
N LYS A 36 -44.04 9.96 7.21
CA LYS A 36 -43.24 10.53 6.12
C LYS A 36 -42.25 11.57 6.60
N GLN A 37 -42.62 12.36 7.61
CA GLN A 37 -41.70 13.30 8.24
C GLN A 37 -40.53 12.60 8.90
N GLU A 38 -40.78 11.55 9.70
CA GLU A 38 -39.71 10.75 10.31
C GLU A 38 -38.78 10.12 9.27
N LYS A 39 -39.36 9.60 8.18
CA LYS A 39 -38.56 9.04 7.08
C LYS A 39 -37.68 10.08 6.42
N LEU A 40 -38.20 11.29 6.20
CA LEU A 40 -37.46 12.41 5.61
C LEU A 40 -36.31 12.83 6.51
N GLU A 41 -36.52 12.97 7.80
CA GLU A 41 -35.48 13.31 8.78
C GLU A 41 -34.37 12.25 8.82
N LYS A 42 -34.74 10.97 8.81
CA LYS A 42 -33.77 9.88 8.73
C LYS A 42 -32.94 9.94 7.43
N MET A 43 -33.56 10.25 6.31
CA MET A 43 -32.86 10.37 5.02
C MET A 43 -31.92 11.60 5.00
N GLN A 44 -32.34 12.74 5.53
CA GLN A 44 -31.49 13.92 5.64
C GLN A 44 -30.28 13.67 6.53
N HIS A 45 -30.48 13.05 7.70
CA HIS A 45 -29.39 12.68 8.61
C HIS A 45 -28.41 11.69 7.96
N PHE A 46 -28.91 10.74 7.17
CA PHE A 46 -28.07 9.80 6.43
C PHE A 46 -27.19 10.53 5.39
N GLU A 47 -27.74 11.44 4.61
CA GLU A 47 -26.97 12.22 3.62
C GLU A 47 -25.90 13.10 4.29
N GLU A 48 -26.22 13.76 5.38
CA GLU A 48 -25.25 14.55 6.15
C GLU A 48 -24.09 13.68 6.68
N GLN A 49 -24.40 12.50 7.23
CA GLN A 49 -23.38 11.56 7.70
C GLN A 49 -22.52 11.04 6.55
N LYS A 50 -23.12 10.71 5.42
CA LYS A 50 -22.42 10.25 4.22
C LYS A 50 -21.44 11.31 3.72
N GLU A 51 -21.87 12.56 3.58
CA GLU A 51 -20.99 13.65 3.18
C GLU A 51 -19.83 13.87 4.16
N LYS A 52 -20.10 13.76 5.46
CA LYS A 52 -19.06 13.86 6.49
C LYS A 52 -18.02 12.76 6.33
N LEU A 53 -18.46 11.51 6.20
CA LEU A 53 -17.58 10.36 6.02
C LEU A 53 -16.76 10.45 4.72
N GLN A 54 -17.37 10.90 3.63
CA GLN A 54 -16.66 11.12 2.38
C GLN A 54 -15.56 12.19 2.50
N ARG A 55 -15.80 13.26 3.23
CA ARG A 55 -14.79 14.30 3.50
C ARG A 55 -13.67 13.77 4.39
N GLU A 56 -13.97 12.93 5.37
CA GLU A 56 -12.97 12.30 6.23
C GLU A 56 -12.12 11.29 5.46
N GLU A 57 -12.75 10.46 4.62
CA GLU A 57 -12.08 9.53 3.73
C GLU A 57 -11.10 10.25 2.78
N GLU A 58 -11.55 11.29 2.11
CA GLU A 58 -10.70 12.07 1.19
C GLU A 58 -9.49 12.70 1.91
N LYS A 59 -9.69 13.25 3.11
CA LYS A 59 -8.58 13.77 3.92
C LYS A 59 -7.59 12.67 4.31
N ALA A 60 -8.08 11.52 4.76
CA ALA A 60 -7.24 10.38 5.12
C ALA A 60 -6.45 9.87 3.91
N ARG A 61 -7.08 9.80 2.73
CA ARG A 61 -6.46 9.40 1.47
C ARG A 61 -5.32 10.35 1.08
N GLN A 62 -5.52 11.66 1.17
CA GLN A 62 -4.49 12.65 0.87
C GLN A 62 -3.28 12.55 1.81
N ILE A 63 -3.53 12.34 3.10
CA ILE A 63 -2.45 12.14 4.09
C ILE A 63 -1.67 10.86 3.76
N LEU A 64 -2.36 9.75 3.50
CA LEU A 64 -1.75 8.48 3.15
C LEU A 64 -0.89 8.59 1.90
N GLU A 65 -1.40 9.25 0.84
CA GLU A 65 -0.66 9.47 -0.41
C GLU A 65 0.61 10.29 -0.15
N GLY A 66 0.50 11.42 0.53
CA GLY A 66 1.65 12.27 0.84
C GLY A 66 2.70 11.58 1.72
N CYS A 67 2.31 10.77 2.69
CA CYS A 67 3.23 9.98 3.50
C CYS A 67 3.92 8.89 2.67
N SER A 68 3.17 8.19 1.82
CA SER A 68 3.70 7.13 0.97
C SER A 68 4.66 7.67 -0.09
N GLU A 69 4.39 8.84 -0.67
CA GLU A 69 5.31 9.50 -1.61
C GLU A 69 6.63 9.89 -0.94
N LYS A 70 6.57 10.50 0.25
CA LYS A 70 7.78 10.83 1.02
C LYS A 70 8.60 9.59 1.33
N LEU A 71 7.96 8.50 1.74
CA LEU A 71 8.60 7.23 2.02
C LEU A 71 9.26 6.65 0.75
N SER A 72 8.56 6.68 -0.39
CA SER A 72 9.09 6.22 -1.67
C SER A 72 10.32 7.01 -2.13
N LEU A 73 10.29 8.33 -1.99
CA LEU A 73 11.43 9.19 -2.31
C LEU A 73 12.66 8.86 -1.44
N LEU A 74 12.47 8.68 -0.13
CA LEU A 74 13.53 8.29 0.78
C LEU A 74 14.10 6.91 0.41
N ARG A 75 13.25 5.93 0.17
CA ARG A 75 13.68 4.58 -0.23
C ARG A 75 14.51 4.61 -1.51
N LYS A 76 14.07 5.31 -2.54
CA LYS A 76 14.81 5.43 -3.80
C LYS A 76 16.19 6.05 -3.59
N LYS A 77 16.25 7.15 -2.83
CA LYS A 77 17.52 7.80 -2.49
C LYS A 77 18.51 6.86 -1.79
N TYR A 78 18.03 6.09 -0.81
CA TYR A 78 18.90 5.15 -0.08
C TYR A 78 19.17 3.87 -0.86
N ALA A 79 18.29 3.47 -1.76
CA ALA A 79 18.49 2.31 -2.61
C ALA A 79 19.66 2.48 -3.58
N GLU A 80 19.84 3.68 -4.16
CA GLU A 80 21.01 3.98 -5.01
C GLU A 80 22.31 3.79 -4.23
N ARG A 81 22.37 4.31 -3.01
CA ARG A 81 23.54 4.13 -2.14
C ARG A 81 23.77 2.68 -1.74
N LEU A 82 22.67 1.97 -1.40
CA LEU A 82 22.74 0.54 -1.06
C LEU A 82 23.23 -0.29 -2.25
N ALA A 83 22.71 -0.04 -3.45
CA ALA A 83 23.13 -0.73 -4.66
C ALA A 83 24.64 -0.53 -4.92
N GLY A 84 25.15 0.68 -4.81
CA GLY A 84 26.58 0.97 -4.95
C GLY A 84 27.45 0.24 -3.93
N ASN A 85 27.01 0.21 -2.65
CA ASN A 85 27.74 -0.54 -1.62
C ASN A 85 27.73 -2.06 -1.88
N ILE A 86 26.61 -2.59 -2.39
CA ILE A 86 26.50 -4.00 -2.78
C ILE A 86 27.45 -4.32 -3.93
N GLU A 87 27.49 -3.48 -4.98
CA GLU A 87 28.44 -3.65 -6.08
C GLU A 87 29.91 -3.65 -5.61
N GLU A 88 30.27 -2.74 -4.72
CA GLU A 88 31.61 -2.69 -4.14
C GLU A 88 31.91 -3.97 -3.35
N GLY A 89 30.99 -4.40 -2.50
CA GLY A 89 31.11 -5.64 -1.75
C GLY A 89 31.23 -6.89 -2.63
N LEU A 90 30.59 -6.88 -3.80
CA LEU A 90 30.67 -7.97 -4.78
C LEU A 90 31.97 -7.95 -5.57
N ARG A 91 32.56 -6.79 -5.89
CA ARG A 91 33.91 -6.70 -6.50
C ARG A 91 34.96 -7.32 -5.62
N ASP A 92 34.88 -7.17 -4.30
CA ASP A 92 35.78 -7.87 -3.35
C ASP A 92 35.65 -9.39 -3.45
N LEU A 93 34.50 -9.92 -3.82
CA LEU A 93 34.23 -11.35 -3.99
C LEU A 93 34.46 -11.83 -5.43
N ASN A 94 35.28 -11.09 -6.21
CA ASN A 94 35.67 -11.39 -7.58
C ASN A 94 34.56 -11.26 -8.65
N PHE A 95 33.50 -10.50 -8.38
CA PHE A 95 32.53 -10.09 -9.41
C PHE A 95 33.04 -8.81 -10.11
N LEU A 96 34.00 -8.97 -11.03
CA LEU A 96 34.71 -7.80 -11.61
C LEU A 96 33.82 -6.88 -12.46
N HIS A 97 32.75 -7.39 -13.03
CA HIS A 97 31.86 -6.69 -13.94
C HIS A 97 30.42 -6.76 -13.48
N VAL A 98 30.20 -6.55 -12.18
CA VAL A 98 28.86 -6.60 -11.59
C VAL A 98 28.12 -5.26 -11.78
N ALA A 99 26.85 -5.37 -12.13
CA ALA A 99 25.88 -4.29 -12.02
C ALA A 99 24.72 -4.75 -11.12
N PHE A 100 24.33 -3.92 -10.18
CA PHE A 100 23.24 -4.21 -9.23
C PHE A 100 22.23 -3.06 -9.24
N GLU A 101 20.96 -3.40 -9.39
CA GLU A 101 19.87 -2.45 -9.43
C GLU A 101 18.79 -2.83 -8.40
N ILE A 102 18.29 -1.84 -7.67
CA ILE A 102 17.10 -1.97 -6.85
C ILE A 102 15.97 -1.27 -7.60
N ARG A 103 15.14 -2.08 -8.26
CA ARG A 103 14.03 -1.58 -9.06
C ARG A 103 12.79 -1.38 -8.21
N PHE A 104 12.19 -0.19 -8.32
CA PHE A 104 10.94 0.13 -7.67
C PHE A 104 9.76 0.00 -8.64
N GLY A 105 8.70 -0.62 -8.17
CA GLY A 105 7.38 -0.63 -8.78
C GLY A 105 6.36 -0.02 -7.85
N ARG A 106 5.12 0.12 -8.29
CA ARG A 106 3.99 0.56 -7.49
C ARG A 106 2.97 -0.58 -7.36
N ALA A 107 2.61 -0.91 -6.15
CA ALA A 107 1.53 -1.85 -5.86
C ALA A 107 0.17 -1.27 -6.26
N ALA A 108 -0.79 -2.14 -6.58
CA ALA A 108 -2.14 -1.74 -6.94
C ALA A 108 -2.91 -1.12 -5.75
N GLN A 109 -2.53 -1.47 -4.53
CA GLN A 109 -3.15 -1.01 -3.29
C GLN A 109 -2.08 -0.55 -2.31
N TYR A 110 -2.45 0.35 -1.41
CA TYR A 110 -1.60 0.72 -0.29
C TYR A 110 -1.54 -0.41 0.72
N THR A 111 -0.37 -0.58 1.32
CA THR A 111 -0.12 -1.48 2.45
C THR A 111 0.28 -0.66 3.67
N ASP A 112 0.43 -1.29 4.82
CA ASP A 112 1.00 -0.70 6.04
C ASP A 112 2.45 -0.21 5.86
N HIS A 113 3.11 -0.64 4.77
CA HIS A 113 4.46 -0.23 4.36
C HIS A 113 4.49 0.74 3.17
N GLY A 114 3.34 1.34 2.79
CA GLY A 114 3.19 2.20 1.63
C GLY A 114 2.85 1.44 0.35
N TYR A 115 3.21 1.99 -0.81
CA TYR A 115 2.85 1.42 -2.12
C TYR A 115 4.03 0.84 -2.91
N ASP A 116 5.26 0.96 -2.42
CA ASP A 116 6.42 0.49 -3.20
C ASP A 116 6.49 -1.04 -3.23
N THR A 117 6.75 -1.57 -4.42
CA THR A 117 7.28 -2.92 -4.61
C THR A 117 8.76 -2.81 -4.98
N VAL A 118 9.57 -3.76 -4.52
CA VAL A 118 11.02 -3.74 -4.70
C VAL A 118 11.47 -5.05 -5.33
N GLU A 119 12.31 -4.95 -6.36
CA GLU A 119 12.94 -6.08 -7.02
C GLU A 119 14.45 -5.86 -7.09
N PHE A 120 15.24 -6.79 -6.58
CA PHE A 120 16.70 -6.81 -6.75
C PHE A 120 17.07 -7.46 -8.07
N ARG A 121 17.87 -6.75 -8.87
CA ARG A 121 18.33 -7.19 -10.18
C ARG A 121 19.85 -7.13 -10.23
N ILE A 122 20.44 -8.10 -10.89
CA ILE A 122 21.90 -8.23 -10.99
C ILE A 122 22.30 -8.68 -12.38
N SER A 123 23.47 -8.23 -12.81
CA SER A 123 24.25 -8.79 -13.91
C SER A 123 25.67 -9.05 -13.40
N THR A 124 26.19 -10.23 -13.61
CA THR A 124 27.54 -10.63 -13.16
C THR A 124 28.57 -10.67 -14.28
N ASN A 125 28.11 -10.53 -15.54
CA ASN A 125 28.98 -10.58 -16.73
C ASN A 125 28.79 -9.36 -17.63
N PRO A 126 29.87 -8.92 -18.33
CA PRO A 126 29.75 -7.81 -19.28
C PRO A 126 28.78 -8.13 -20.42
N GLY A 127 27.89 -7.19 -20.71
CA GLY A 127 26.94 -7.32 -21.83
C GLY A 127 25.70 -8.18 -21.55
N GLU A 128 25.60 -8.83 -20.38
CA GLU A 128 24.39 -9.52 -19.97
C GLU A 128 23.36 -8.53 -19.41
N PRO A 129 22.06 -8.74 -19.70
CA PRO A 129 21.01 -7.90 -19.14
C PRO A 129 20.86 -8.17 -17.63
N LEU A 130 20.44 -7.14 -16.89
CA LEU A 130 20.04 -7.25 -15.49
C LEU A 130 18.89 -8.27 -15.35
N ARG A 131 19.07 -9.27 -14.53
CA ARG A 131 18.07 -10.31 -14.20
C ARG A 131 17.67 -10.20 -12.74
N THR A 132 16.47 -10.63 -12.41
CA THR A 132 16.02 -10.78 -11.02
C THR A 132 16.98 -11.68 -10.25
N LEU A 133 17.35 -11.30 -9.05
CA LEU A 133 18.26 -12.06 -8.19
C LEU A 133 17.82 -13.53 -8.01
N ALA A 134 16.52 -13.78 -7.91
CA ALA A 134 15.95 -15.13 -7.83
C ALA A 134 16.19 -16.01 -9.08
N LYS A 135 16.68 -15.44 -10.20
CA LYS A 135 17.01 -16.15 -11.45
C LYS A 135 18.50 -16.35 -11.64
N VAL A 136 19.30 -16.10 -10.64
CA VAL A 136 20.73 -16.44 -10.65
C VAL A 136 20.87 -17.96 -10.57
N VAL A 137 21.55 -18.55 -11.53
CA VAL A 137 21.55 -20.02 -11.76
C VAL A 137 22.62 -20.74 -10.94
N SER A 138 23.73 -20.07 -10.60
CA SER A 138 24.83 -20.71 -9.87
C SER A 138 24.65 -20.61 -8.36
N GLY A 139 24.63 -21.73 -7.65
CA GLY A 139 24.53 -21.80 -6.19
C GLY A 139 25.66 -21.04 -5.50
N GLY A 140 26.89 -21.25 -5.91
CA GLY A 140 28.07 -20.57 -5.34
C GLY A 140 28.07 -19.05 -5.61
N GLU A 141 27.61 -18.60 -6.80
CA GLU A 141 27.43 -17.17 -7.08
C GLU A 141 26.38 -16.57 -6.20
N LEU A 142 25.21 -17.21 -6.09
CA LEU A 142 24.11 -16.73 -5.25
C LEU A 142 24.53 -16.62 -3.78
N SER A 143 25.23 -17.62 -3.25
CA SER A 143 25.74 -17.61 -1.88
C SER A 143 26.70 -16.46 -1.62
N ARG A 144 27.61 -16.16 -2.55
CA ARG A 144 28.53 -15.02 -2.44
C ARG A 144 27.77 -13.66 -2.57
N ILE A 145 26.79 -13.57 -3.44
CA ILE A 145 25.92 -12.37 -3.54
C ILE A 145 25.19 -12.14 -2.23
N MET A 146 24.60 -13.18 -1.67
CA MET A 146 23.91 -13.08 -0.39
C MET A 146 24.88 -12.73 0.76
N LEU A 147 26.11 -13.26 0.75
CA LEU A 147 27.15 -12.88 1.71
C LEU A 147 27.49 -11.39 1.62
N ALA A 148 27.64 -10.82 0.41
CA ALA A 148 27.90 -9.40 0.24
C ALA A 148 26.76 -8.55 0.80
N ILE A 149 25.51 -8.89 0.45
CA ILE A 149 24.31 -8.19 0.93
C ILE A 149 24.22 -8.26 2.46
N LYS A 150 24.35 -9.45 3.05
CA LYS A 150 24.29 -9.67 4.49
C LYS A 150 25.40 -8.95 5.24
N THR A 151 26.61 -8.87 4.67
CA THR A 151 27.74 -8.12 5.27
C THR A 151 27.42 -6.61 5.37
N ILE A 152 26.74 -6.05 4.39
CA ILE A 152 26.37 -4.62 4.36
C ILE A 152 25.21 -4.33 5.33
N LEU A 153 24.32 -5.29 5.52
CA LEU A 153 23.14 -5.18 6.38
C LEU A 153 23.36 -5.74 7.79
N ALA A 154 24.57 -6.22 8.13
CA ALA A 154 24.85 -6.94 9.37
C ALA A 154 24.38 -6.23 10.64
N ASP A 155 24.55 -4.91 10.71
CA ASP A 155 24.14 -4.10 11.88
C ASP A 155 22.61 -3.99 12.07
N ARG A 156 21.83 -4.46 11.08
CA ARG A 156 20.36 -4.36 11.05
C ARG A 156 19.67 -5.68 10.78
N ASP A 157 20.45 -6.74 10.61
CA ASP A 157 19.93 -8.10 10.35
C ASP A 157 19.67 -8.80 11.70
N GLU A 158 18.41 -9.11 11.96
CA GLU A 158 17.98 -9.83 13.17
C GLU A 158 18.12 -11.36 13.02
N THR A 159 18.71 -11.83 11.92
CA THR A 159 18.88 -13.27 11.66
C THR A 159 20.04 -13.82 12.48
N GLU A 160 19.74 -14.64 13.47
CA GLU A 160 20.72 -15.19 14.43
C GLU A 160 21.70 -16.18 13.78
N THR A 161 21.30 -16.90 12.73
CA THR A 161 22.12 -17.94 12.08
C THR A 161 22.00 -17.84 10.56
N LEU A 162 23.13 -17.77 9.89
CA LEU A 162 23.23 -17.77 8.42
C LEU A 162 23.98 -18.99 7.96
N ILE A 163 23.43 -19.73 7.00
CA ILE A 163 24.05 -20.90 6.38
C ILE A 163 24.27 -20.59 4.90
N PHE A 164 25.51 -20.67 4.46
CA PHE A 164 25.90 -20.47 3.07
C PHE A 164 26.36 -21.81 2.48
N ASP A 165 25.64 -22.31 1.50
CA ASP A 165 25.99 -23.52 0.78
C ASP A 165 26.82 -23.18 -0.47
N GLU A 166 27.74 -24.04 -0.86
CA GLU A 166 28.60 -23.91 -2.06
C GLU A 166 29.37 -22.58 -2.18
N ILE A 167 29.59 -21.86 -1.10
CA ILE A 167 30.18 -20.51 -1.12
C ILE A 167 31.61 -20.46 -1.68
N ASP A 168 32.35 -21.57 -1.54
CA ASP A 168 33.72 -21.79 -2.00
C ASP A 168 33.79 -22.39 -3.42
N THR A 169 32.67 -22.72 -4.04
CA THR A 169 32.63 -23.32 -5.37
C THR A 169 33.16 -22.36 -6.44
N GLY A 170 34.13 -22.79 -7.22
CA GLY A 170 34.73 -22.07 -8.34
C GLY A 170 35.60 -20.88 -7.95
N ILE A 171 36.02 -20.77 -6.68
CA ILE A 171 36.94 -19.72 -6.21
C ILE A 171 38.28 -20.30 -5.75
N SER A 172 39.29 -19.47 -5.74
CA SER A 172 40.64 -19.86 -5.28
C SER A 172 41.36 -18.67 -4.63
N GLY A 173 42.40 -19.01 -3.84
CA GLY A 173 43.36 -18.06 -3.32
C GLY A 173 42.73 -16.81 -2.68
N ARG A 174 42.93 -15.65 -3.28
CA ARG A 174 42.54 -14.37 -2.74
C ARG A 174 41.01 -14.25 -2.52
N THR A 175 40.23 -14.79 -3.43
CA THR A 175 38.75 -14.74 -3.29
C THR A 175 38.25 -15.56 -2.09
N ALA A 176 38.86 -16.74 -1.86
CA ALA A 176 38.51 -17.56 -0.69
C ALA A 176 38.87 -16.84 0.63
N GLN A 177 39.99 -16.12 0.66
CA GLN A 177 40.35 -15.30 1.83
C GLN A 177 39.31 -14.18 2.08
N MET A 178 38.91 -13.44 1.03
CA MET A 178 37.90 -12.38 1.16
C MET A 178 36.53 -12.90 1.61
N VAL A 179 36.13 -14.09 1.13
CA VAL A 179 34.93 -14.80 1.62
C VAL A 179 35.03 -15.07 3.12
N SER A 180 36.16 -15.64 3.56
CA SER A 180 36.40 -15.94 4.97
C SER A 180 36.39 -14.71 5.85
N GLU A 181 37.01 -13.61 5.43
CA GLU A 181 37.01 -12.34 6.16
C GLU A 181 35.58 -11.73 6.28
N LYS A 182 34.76 -11.77 5.20
CA LYS A 182 33.38 -11.30 5.23
C LYS A 182 32.50 -12.20 6.11
N MET A 183 32.69 -13.52 6.09
CA MET A 183 31.99 -14.45 7.00
C MET A 183 32.34 -14.16 8.47
N ALA A 184 33.61 -13.97 8.78
CA ALA A 184 34.05 -13.63 10.15
C ALA A 184 33.49 -12.29 10.64
N ARG A 185 33.22 -11.34 9.75
CA ARG A 185 32.60 -10.06 10.08
C ARG A 185 31.13 -10.19 10.45
N ILE A 186 30.40 -11.08 9.80
CA ILE A 186 28.97 -11.32 10.08
C ILE A 186 28.78 -12.16 11.34
N GLY A 187 29.69 -13.08 11.63
CA GLY A 187 29.64 -13.99 12.79
C GLY A 187 30.01 -13.36 14.13
N ARG A 188 30.11 -12.06 14.21
CA ARG A 188 30.35 -11.27 15.44
C ARG A 188 29.07 -10.60 15.94
#